data_68b5cb9ba78cd5d538a0acb0d6529778
#
_entry.id   68b5cb9ba78cd5d538a0acb0d6529778
#
_cell.length_a   1.000
_cell.length_b   1.000
_cell.length_c   1.000
_cell.angle_alpha   90.00
_cell.angle_beta   90.00
_cell.angle_gamma   90.00
#
_symmetry.space_group_name_H-M   'P 1'
#
loop_
_entity.id
_entity.type
_entity.pdbx_description
1 polymer ?
#
loop_
_entity_poly.entity_id
_entity_poly.type
_entity_poly.pdbx_seq_one_letter_code
_entity_poly.pdbx_strand_id
1 'polypeptide(L)'
;EGGGDRAEPLGALGQTGLKYDAVKFNYIGSLGPINSVVAMWAATTPAKTIEDARKKHAIMGSSGKSSETFITPTLMNNLLGTKFKIVAGYAGTAPIHVAMESGEVHGVAASWDSVKGDKPDWVRDKKVVLLAQSGTKRNWDLQDLPTLLDLAKTPEQTDILKFFANGNAVGWMMMLPPGVPPDRVAALRKAFDDTMKDPGYRKAIKERNLDIDPKTGAEVEK
;
A
#
# COMPACT_ATOMS: atom_id res chain seq x y z
N GLU A 1 -15.15 -3.51 -1.31
CA GLU A 1 -14.72 -4.56 -0.35
C GLU A 1 -13.40 -5.18 -0.81
N GLY A 2 -12.34 -4.38 -0.74
CA GLY A 2 -11.00 -4.73 -1.20
C GLY A 2 -10.14 -5.24 -0.06
N GLY A 3 -10.42 -6.43 0.47
CA GLY A 3 -9.65 -7.07 1.52
C GLY A 3 -8.70 -8.18 1.05
N GLY A 4 -8.55 -8.38 -0.27
CA GLY A 4 -7.81 -9.51 -0.84
C GLY A 4 -6.28 -9.40 -0.78
N ASP A 5 -5.76 -8.19 -0.83
CA ASP A 5 -4.37 -7.95 -1.25
C ASP A 5 -3.31 -8.13 -0.14
N ARG A 6 -3.73 -8.34 1.11
CA ARG A 6 -2.81 -8.29 2.26
C ARG A 6 -2.79 -9.56 3.09
N ALA A 7 -3.40 -10.59 2.59
CA ALA A 7 -3.54 -11.85 3.31
C ALA A 7 -2.27 -12.72 3.27
N GLU A 8 -1.45 -12.60 2.25
CA GLU A 8 -0.26 -13.42 2.08
C GLU A 8 0.82 -13.22 3.15
N PRO A 9 1.24 -11.97 3.49
CA PRO A 9 2.19 -11.78 4.57
C PRO A 9 1.69 -12.31 5.91
N LEU A 10 0.38 -12.17 6.18
CA LEU A 10 -0.23 -12.64 7.42
C LEU A 10 -0.29 -14.18 7.48
N GLY A 11 -0.54 -14.85 6.35
CA GLY A 11 -0.47 -16.31 6.24
C GLY A 11 0.93 -16.84 6.51
N ALA A 12 1.95 -16.22 5.93
CA ALA A 12 3.34 -16.56 6.15
C ALA A 12 3.83 -16.35 7.59
N LEU A 13 3.20 -15.41 8.31
CA LEU A 13 3.46 -15.17 9.74
C LEU A 13 2.73 -16.14 10.68
N GLY A 14 2.04 -17.16 10.15
CA GLY A 14 1.34 -18.15 10.95
C GLY A 14 0.12 -17.61 11.70
N GLN A 15 -0.53 -16.59 11.18
CA GLN A 15 -1.75 -16.04 11.79
C GLN A 15 -2.81 -17.13 11.86
N THR A 16 -3.28 -17.43 13.07
CA THR A 16 -4.35 -18.43 13.30
C THR A 16 -5.71 -17.87 12.89
N GLY A 17 -6.58 -18.74 12.37
CA GLY A 17 -7.95 -18.38 11.98
C GLY A 17 -8.12 -17.95 10.52
N LEU A 18 -7.09 -17.98 9.71
CA LEU A 18 -7.23 -17.82 8.25
C LEU A 18 -7.99 -19.04 7.68
N LYS A 19 -9.09 -18.79 6.97
CA LYS A 19 -9.92 -19.81 6.34
C LYS A 19 -9.55 -20.12 4.90
N TYR A 20 -8.36 -19.73 4.47
CA TYR A 20 -7.87 -19.92 3.11
C TYR A 20 -6.37 -20.25 3.14
N ASP A 21 -5.93 -20.86 2.05
CA ASP A 21 -4.54 -21.17 1.76
C ASP A 21 -4.19 -20.45 0.45
N ALA A 22 -3.37 -19.40 0.54
CA ALA A 22 -3.02 -18.56 -0.60
C ALA A 22 -2.36 -19.35 -1.74
N VAL A 23 -1.59 -20.38 -1.41
CA VAL A 23 -0.91 -21.24 -2.41
C VAL A 23 -1.88 -22.00 -3.31
N LYS A 24 -3.13 -22.16 -2.87
CA LYS A 24 -4.18 -22.89 -3.62
C LYS A 24 -5.02 -22.00 -4.53
N PHE A 25 -4.82 -20.69 -4.50
CA PHE A 25 -5.54 -19.78 -5.39
C PHE A 25 -5.02 -19.86 -6.83
N ASN A 26 -5.89 -19.58 -7.77
CA ASN A 26 -5.53 -19.43 -9.17
C ASN A 26 -5.31 -17.96 -9.47
N TYR A 27 -4.07 -17.54 -9.57
CA TYR A 27 -3.74 -16.15 -9.88
C TYR A 27 -4.00 -15.85 -11.35
N ILE A 28 -4.75 -14.78 -11.60
CA ILE A 28 -5.11 -14.34 -12.95
C ILE A 28 -4.08 -13.35 -13.48
N GLY A 29 -3.65 -12.42 -12.63
CA GLY A 29 -2.64 -11.42 -12.91
C GLY A 29 -2.63 -10.34 -11.85
N SER A 30 -1.69 -9.41 -11.98
CA SER A 30 -1.57 -8.22 -11.15
C SER A 30 -1.52 -6.97 -12.02
N LEU A 31 -2.15 -5.89 -11.59
CA LEU A 31 -2.06 -4.58 -12.26
C LEU A 31 -0.72 -3.89 -12.02
N GLY A 32 0.03 -4.33 -11.02
CA GLY A 32 1.33 -3.76 -10.66
C GLY A 32 1.47 -3.52 -9.15
N PRO A 33 2.66 -3.09 -8.72
CA PRO A 33 2.97 -2.87 -7.32
C PRO A 33 2.11 -1.74 -6.73
N ILE A 34 1.76 -1.89 -5.46
CA ILE A 34 1.21 -0.80 -4.67
C ILE A 34 2.38 -0.05 -4.03
N ASN A 35 2.50 1.24 -4.31
CA ASN A 35 3.39 2.10 -3.56
C ASN A 35 2.56 2.92 -2.59
N SER A 36 2.83 2.78 -1.30
CA SER A 36 2.15 3.56 -0.27
C SER A 36 3.06 4.62 0.30
N VAL A 37 2.46 5.70 0.76
CA VAL A 37 3.15 6.84 1.34
C VAL A 37 2.69 7.08 2.77
N VAL A 38 3.57 7.62 3.58
CA VAL A 38 3.24 8.17 4.90
C VAL A 38 3.00 9.66 4.70
N ALA A 39 1.71 10.02 4.59
CA ALA A 39 1.26 11.38 4.35
C ALA A 39 0.83 12.06 5.64
N MET A 40 1.34 13.25 5.90
CA MET A 40 1.05 14.06 7.08
C MET A 40 0.37 15.36 6.67
N TRP A 41 -0.67 15.77 7.40
CA TRP A 41 -1.38 17.02 7.15
C TRP A 41 -0.52 18.22 7.51
N ALA A 42 -0.09 18.98 6.51
CA ALA A 42 0.94 20.01 6.66
C ALA A 42 0.59 21.12 7.68
N ALA A 43 -0.71 21.42 7.81
CA ALA A 43 -1.19 22.49 8.70
C ALA A 43 -1.11 22.13 10.19
N THR A 44 -1.36 20.86 10.55
CA THR A 44 -1.49 20.46 11.96
C THR A 44 -0.43 19.50 12.45
N THR A 45 0.28 18.80 11.51
CA THR A 45 1.27 17.80 11.94
C THR A 45 2.44 18.41 12.69
N PRO A 46 2.82 17.84 13.85
CA PRO A 46 4.05 18.17 14.54
C PRO A 46 5.30 17.58 13.86
N ALA A 47 5.13 16.58 12.98
CA ALA A 47 6.20 15.85 12.33
C ALA A 47 6.19 16.11 10.81
N LYS A 48 7.12 16.93 10.33
CA LYS A 48 7.30 17.25 8.90
C LYS A 48 8.48 16.51 8.26
N THR A 49 9.26 15.82 9.07
CA THR A 49 10.38 15.00 8.66
C THR A 49 10.40 13.70 9.46
N ILE A 50 11.18 12.71 9.01
CA ILE A 50 11.41 11.47 9.79
C ILE A 50 12.05 11.78 11.14
N GLU A 51 12.96 12.72 11.19
CA GLU A 51 13.60 13.13 12.46
C GLU A 51 12.60 13.80 13.42
N ASP A 52 11.65 14.57 12.91
CA ASP A 52 10.54 15.06 13.74
C ASP A 52 9.69 13.91 14.27
N ALA A 53 9.34 12.94 13.41
CA ALA A 53 8.53 11.78 13.81
C ALA A 53 9.22 10.90 14.86
N ARG A 54 10.55 10.90 14.93
CA ARG A 54 11.34 10.25 16.00
C ARG A 54 11.27 10.99 17.32
N LYS A 55 11.08 12.29 17.30
CA LYS A 55 11.13 13.16 18.49
C LYS A 55 9.75 13.53 19.01
N LYS A 56 8.80 13.71 18.12
CA LYS A 56 7.47 14.25 18.41
C LYS A 56 6.38 13.19 18.19
N HIS A 57 5.36 13.21 19.04
CA HIS A 57 4.19 12.36 18.83
C HIS A 57 3.30 12.95 17.73
N ALA A 58 2.98 12.14 16.72
CA ALA A 58 1.99 12.47 15.72
C ALA A 58 0.90 11.39 15.71
N ILE A 59 -0.34 11.79 15.49
CA ILE A 59 -1.51 10.90 15.48
C ILE A 59 -1.73 10.40 14.06
N MET A 60 -1.77 9.07 13.88
CA MET A 60 -2.05 8.42 12.60
C MET A 60 -3.43 7.77 12.63
N GLY A 61 -4.26 8.05 11.64
CA GLY A 61 -5.54 7.37 11.46
C GLY A 61 -5.37 5.98 10.86
N SER A 62 -6.19 5.02 11.32
CA SER A 62 -6.14 3.64 10.83
C SER A 62 -7.51 3.00 10.73
N SER A 63 -7.71 2.17 9.70
CA SER A 63 -8.93 1.38 9.50
C SER A 63 -8.95 0.07 10.30
N GLY A 64 -7.82 -0.37 10.85
CA GLY A 64 -7.77 -1.59 11.65
C GLY A 64 -6.38 -2.21 11.70
N LYS A 65 -6.17 -3.16 12.62
CA LYS A 65 -4.84 -3.73 12.91
C LYS A 65 -4.21 -4.51 11.75
N SER A 66 -5.01 -5.09 10.87
CA SER A 66 -4.55 -5.82 9.69
C SER A 66 -4.38 -4.93 8.44
N SER A 67 -4.70 -3.64 8.54
CA SER A 67 -4.57 -2.72 7.43
C SER A 67 -3.17 -2.09 7.36
N GLU A 68 -2.77 -1.68 6.18
CA GLU A 68 -1.53 -0.94 5.97
C GLU A 68 -1.48 0.37 6.78
N THR A 69 -2.63 1.03 6.93
CA THR A 69 -2.78 2.24 7.74
C THR A 69 -2.36 2.03 9.20
N PHE A 70 -2.35 0.78 9.70
CA PHE A 70 -1.86 0.39 11.02
C PHE A 70 -0.45 -0.21 10.97
N ILE A 71 -0.23 -1.13 10.04
CA ILE A 71 1.02 -1.91 9.96
C ILE A 71 2.21 -0.99 9.68
N THR A 72 2.10 -0.10 8.70
CA THR A 72 3.21 0.78 8.31
C THR A 72 3.68 1.70 9.45
N PRO A 73 2.83 2.49 10.13
CA PRO A 73 3.30 3.30 11.24
C PRO A 73 3.76 2.47 12.45
N THR A 74 3.23 1.24 12.64
CA THR A 74 3.73 0.32 13.67
C THR A 74 5.15 -0.16 13.34
N LEU A 75 5.43 -0.55 12.10
CA LEU A 75 6.79 -0.88 11.66
C LEU A 75 7.76 0.28 11.84
N MET A 76 7.33 1.49 11.48
CA MET A 76 8.15 2.68 11.66
C MET A 76 8.45 2.94 13.14
N ASN A 77 7.48 2.79 14.03
CA ASN A 77 7.72 2.92 15.47
C ASN A 77 8.73 1.90 15.97
N ASN A 78 8.54 0.63 15.64
CA ASN A 78 9.33 -0.47 16.18
C ASN A 78 10.74 -0.56 15.57
N LEU A 79 10.88 -0.26 14.27
CA LEU A 79 12.12 -0.45 13.56
C LEU A 79 12.89 0.86 13.32
N LEU A 80 12.19 1.97 13.10
CA LEU A 80 12.80 3.24 12.73
C LEU A 80 12.77 4.27 13.87
N GLY A 81 12.17 3.92 15.02
CA GLY A 81 12.14 4.75 16.22
C GLY A 81 11.22 5.96 16.16
N THR A 82 10.21 5.94 15.27
CA THR A 82 9.19 7.00 15.25
C THR A 82 8.24 6.89 16.44
N LYS A 83 7.48 7.95 16.72
CA LYS A 83 6.58 8.06 17.88
C LYS A 83 5.14 8.30 17.46
N PHE A 84 4.66 7.54 16.48
CA PHE A 84 3.28 7.64 16.02
C PHE A 84 2.30 7.05 17.04
N LYS A 85 1.25 7.80 17.37
CA LYS A 85 0.08 7.29 18.09
C LYS A 85 -0.97 6.89 17.05
N ILE A 86 -1.32 5.60 17.00
CA ILE A 86 -2.23 5.08 15.99
C ILE A 86 -3.64 5.00 16.58
N VAL A 87 -4.60 5.67 15.92
CA VAL A 87 -6.03 5.65 16.27
C VAL A 87 -6.75 4.81 15.21
N ALA A 88 -7.21 3.62 15.62
CA ALA A 88 -7.92 2.68 14.76
C ALA A 88 -9.44 2.81 14.93
N GLY A 89 -10.18 2.37 13.89
CA GLY A 89 -11.65 2.32 13.92
C GLY A 89 -12.33 3.10 12.80
N TYR A 90 -11.56 3.73 11.93
CA TYR A 90 -12.11 4.36 10.74
C TYR A 90 -12.60 3.30 9.73
N ALA A 91 -13.72 3.56 9.05
CA ALA A 91 -14.32 2.63 8.08
C ALA A 91 -13.53 2.53 6.74
N GLY A 92 -12.33 3.09 6.67
CA GLY A 92 -11.47 3.08 5.48
C GLY A 92 -10.62 4.34 5.39
N THR A 93 -9.93 4.53 4.26
CA THR A 93 -9.02 5.67 4.07
C THR A 93 -9.76 7.00 3.90
N ALA A 94 -10.90 7.02 3.20
CA ALA A 94 -11.66 8.25 2.98
C ALA A 94 -12.11 8.95 4.27
N PRO A 95 -12.68 8.27 5.29
CA PRO A 95 -12.92 8.89 6.60
C PRO A 95 -11.66 9.38 7.30
N ILE A 96 -10.51 8.72 7.13
CA ILE A 96 -9.24 9.20 7.70
C ILE A 96 -8.82 10.50 7.03
N HIS A 97 -9.02 10.65 5.72
CA HIS A 97 -8.73 11.89 5.01
C HIS A 97 -9.56 13.06 5.56
N VAL A 98 -10.85 12.84 5.85
CA VAL A 98 -11.71 13.87 6.49
C VAL A 98 -11.19 14.22 7.89
N ALA A 99 -10.77 13.20 8.66
CA ALA A 99 -10.20 13.41 10.00
C ALA A 99 -8.86 14.17 9.96
N MET A 100 -8.07 14.01 8.90
CA MET A 100 -6.85 14.81 8.68
C MET A 100 -7.20 16.28 8.37
N GLU A 101 -8.15 16.51 7.48
CA GLU A 101 -8.60 17.87 7.12
C GLU A 101 -9.18 18.64 8.32
N SER A 102 -9.87 17.94 9.23
CA SER A 102 -10.40 18.52 10.46
C SER A 102 -9.36 18.66 11.59
N GLY A 103 -8.17 18.05 11.43
CA GLY A 103 -7.12 18.07 12.45
C GLY A 103 -7.31 17.05 13.58
N GLU A 104 -8.25 16.12 13.47
CA GLU A 104 -8.47 15.03 14.44
C GLU A 104 -7.28 14.07 14.47
N VAL A 105 -6.73 13.73 13.29
CA VAL A 105 -5.49 13.01 13.11
C VAL A 105 -4.52 13.80 12.26
N HIS A 106 -3.23 13.51 12.41
CA HIS A 106 -2.17 14.24 11.70
C HIS A 106 -1.75 13.59 10.40
N GLY A 107 -2.05 12.29 10.19
CA GLY A 107 -1.60 11.61 8.98
C GLY A 107 -2.16 10.20 8.81
N VAL A 108 -1.80 9.61 7.70
CA VAL A 108 -2.17 8.26 7.28
C VAL A 108 -1.04 7.60 6.49
N ALA A 109 -0.92 6.27 6.58
CA ALA A 109 -0.16 5.48 5.62
C ALA A 109 -1.15 4.87 4.62
N ALA A 110 -1.09 5.29 3.36
CA ALA A 110 -2.05 4.88 2.33
C ALA A 110 -1.39 4.78 0.95
N SER A 111 -2.03 4.06 0.04
CA SER A 111 -1.60 3.98 -1.37
C SER A 111 -1.45 5.39 -1.96
N TRP A 112 -0.35 5.60 -2.67
CA TRP A 112 -0.09 6.87 -3.35
C TRP A 112 -1.15 7.18 -4.42
N ASP A 113 -1.60 6.15 -5.14
CA ASP A 113 -2.67 6.32 -6.12
C ASP A 113 -3.99 6.75 -5.50
N SER A 114 -4.32 6.23 -4.31
CA SER A 114 -5.49 6.68 -3.54
C SER A 114 -5.35 8.16 -3.14
N VAL A 115 -4.19 8.57 -2.64
CA VAL A 115 -3.95 9.98 -2.28
C VAL A 115 -4.06 10.88 -3.50
N LYS A 116 -3.46 10.52 -4.65
CA LYS A 116 -3.54 11.30 -5.88
C LYS A 116 -4.96 11.34 -6.46
N GLY A 117 -5.65 10.19 -6.45
CA GLY A 117 -6.97 10.04 -7.06
C GLY A 117 -8.08 10.67 -6.24
N ASP A 118 -8.09 10.43 -4.93
CA ASP A 118 -9.15 10.92 -4.03
C ASP A 118 -8.97 12.39 -3.65
N LYS A 119 -7.72 12.84 -3.56
CA LYS A 119 -7.35 14.16 -3.06
C LYS A 119 -6.26 14.83 -3.92
N PRO A 120 -6.52 15.06 -5.22
CA PRO A 120 -5.51 15.65 -6.12
C PRO A 120 -5.07 17.07 -5.70
N ASP A 121 -5.95 17.79 -5.01
CA ASP A 121 -5.66 19.11 -4.44
C ASP A 121 -4.63 19.05 -3.29
N TRP A 122 -4.55 17.95 -2.56
CA TRP A 122 -3.56 17.79 -1.49
C TRP A 122 -2.13 17.83 -2.00
N VAL A 123 -1.92 17.20 -3.16
CA VAL A 123 -0.61 17.16 -3.81
C VAL A 123 -0.31 18.51 -4.48
N ARG A 124 -1.25 19.01 -5.30
CA ARG A 124 -1.12 20.26 -6.04
C ARG A 124 -0.85 21.45 -5.11
N ASP A 125 -1.63 21.56 -4.03
CA ASP A 125 -1.60 22.70 -3.12
C ASP A 125 -0.66 22.46 -1.91
N LYS A 126 0.13 21.37 -1.93
CA LYS A 126 1.09 21.00 -0.88
C LYS A 126 0.47 20.93 0.52
N LYS A 127 -0.79 20.46 0.61
CA LYS A 127 -1.51 20.31 1.88
C LYS A 127 -0.99 19.15 2.71
N VAL A 128 -0.25 18.23 2.12
CA VAL A 128 0.40 17.11 2.79
C VAL A 128 1.92 17.17 2.64
N VAL A 129 2.59 16.69 3.68
CA VAL A 129 4.02 16.39 3.68
C VAL A 129 4.18 14.87 3.65
N LEU A 130 4.97 14.36 2.71
CA LEU A 130 5.28 12.95 2.62
C LEU A 130 6.57 12.66 3.39
N LEU A 131 6.54 11.68 4.31
CA LEU A 131 7.71 11.33 5.12
C LEU A 131 8.54 10.20 4.51
N ALA A 132 7.87 9.19 3.96
CA ALA A 132 8.49 8.02 3.35
C ALA A 132 7.50 7.31 2.44
N GLN A 133 8.01 6.41 1.60
CA GLN A 133 7.22 5.49 0.79
C GLN A 133 7.54 4.04 1.13
N SER A 134 6.55 3.12 0.97
CA SER A 134 6.67 1.71 1.32
C SER A 134 6.78 0.86 0.08
N GLY A 135 7.75 0.85 -0.67
CA GLY A 135 7.94 -0.01 -1.84
C GLY A 135 9.32 -0.67 -1.80
N THR A 136 9.52 -1.69 -2.61
CA THR A 136 10.85 -2.26 -2.86
C THR A 136 11.69 -1.35 -3.75
N LYS A 137 11.02 -0.45 -4.48
CA LYS A 137 11.63 0.58 -5.33
C LYS A 137 10.89 1.90 -5.10
N ARG A 138 11.55 3.00 -5.39
CA ARG A 138 10.92 4.32 -5.38
C ARG A 138 9.90 4.42 -6.51
N ASN A 139 8.76 5.04 -6.21
CA ASN A 139 7.78 5.37 -7.24
C ASN A 139 8.37 6.41 -8.20
N TRP A 140 7.99 6.37 -9.46
CA TRP A 140 8.57 7.20 -10.52
C TRP A 140 8.34 8.71 -10.31
N ASP A 141 7.23 9.09 -9.67
CA ASP A 141 6.92 10.49 -9.35
C ASP A 141 7.33 10.92 -7.93
N LEU A 142 7.98 10.01 -7.17
CA LEU A 142 8.45 10.22 -5.80
C LEU A 142 9.94 9.86 -5.63
N GLN A 143 10.77 10.19 -6.62
CA GLN A 143 12.17 9.75 -6.65
C GLN A 143 13.00 10.32 -5.48
N ASP A 144 12.65 11.50 -4.99
CA ASP A 144 13.34 12.15 -3.87
C ASP A 144 12.83 11.68 -2.50
N LEU A 145 11.68 10.98 -2.44
CA LEU A 145 11.13 10.48 -1.20
C LEU A 145 11.82 9.17 -0.80
N PRO A 146 12.39 9.05 0.40
CA PRO A 146 13.03 7.81 0.82
C PRO A 146 12.02 6.68 0.96
N THR A 147 12.44 5.46 0.62
CA THR A 147 11.70 4.26 0.98
C THR A 147 11.92 3.95 2.46
N LEU A 148 11.05 3.11 3.05
CA LEU A 148 11.29 2.60 4.40
C LEU A 148 12.60 1.79 4.46
N LEU A 149 12.99 1.14 3.36
CA LEU A 149 14.25 0.41 3.24
C LEU A 149 15.46 1.34 3.32
N ASP A 150 15.38 2.53 2.71
CA ASP A 150 16.46 3.53 2.78
C ASP A 150 16.68 4.06 4.21
N LEU A 151 15.67 3.93 5.07
CA LEU A 151 15.71 4.40 6.47
C LEU A 151 16.18 3.33 7.46
N ALA A 152 16.31 2.08 7.02
CA ALA A 152 16.82 0.96 7.83
C ALA A 152 18.29 1.18 8.19
N LYS A 153 18.66 0.81 9.42
CA LYS A 153 20.03 0.97 9.95
C LYS A 153 20.74 -0.35 10.18
N THR A 154 20.00 -1.47 10.21
CA THR A 154 20.55 -2.81 10.44
C THR A 154 20.05 -3.79 9.40
N PRO A 155 20.79 -4.87 9.12
CA PRO A 155 20.32 -5.94 8.23
C PRO A 155 18.97 -6.52 8.65
N GLU A 156 18.75 -6.72 9.95
CA GLU A 156 17.49 -7.23 10.50
C GLU A 156 16.30 -6.30 10.17
N GLN A 157 16.48 -4.99 10.36
CA GLN A 157 15.44 -4.00 9.97
C GLN A 157 15.16 -4.07 8.48
N THR A 158 16.20 -4.19 7.66
CA THR A 158 16.08 -4.30 6.21
C THR A 158 15.29 -5.55 5.81
N ASP A 159 15.56 -6.69 6.42
CA ASP A 159 14.90 -7.95 6.10
C ASP A 159 13.41 -7.93 6.49
N ILE A 160 13.09 -7.41 7.67
CA ILE A 160 11.69 -7.23 8.09
C ILE A 160 10.96 -6.28 7.15
N LEU A 161 11.55 -5.12 6.84
CA LEU A 161 10.92 -4.15 5.93
C LEU A 161 10.75 -4.70 4.51
N LYS A 162 11.73 -5.47 4.00
CA LYS A 162 11.61 -6.17 2.71
C LYS A 162 10.46 -7.17 2.69
N PHE A 163 10.27 -7.93 3.77
CA PHE A 163 9.16 -8.87 3.87
C PHE A 163 7.81 -8.18 3.64
N PHE A 164 7.57 -7.06 4.32
CA PHE A 164 6.33 -6.29 4.14
C PHE A 164 6.26 -5.58 2.77
N ALA A 165 7.39 -5.06 2.27
CA ALA A 165 7.44 -4.41 0.97
C ALA A 165 7.20 -5.38 -0.20
N ASN A 166 7.59 -6.66 -0.06
CA ASN A 166 7.36 -7.68 -1.07
C ASN A 166 5.86 -7.98 -1.26
N GLY A 167 5.04 -7.94 -0.21
CA GLY A 167 3.59 -8.02 -0.33
C GLY A 167 3.02 -6.91 -1.22
N ASN A 168 3.57 -5.71 -1.13
CA ASN A 168 3.19 -4.58 -1.97
C ASN A 168 3.71 -4.70 -3.42
N ALA A 169 4.78 -5.47 -3.65
CA ALA A 169 5.36 -5.66 -4.98
C ALA A 169 4.48 -6.49 -5.93
N VAL A 170 3.62 -7.34 -5.38
CA VAL A 170 2.61 -8.07 -6.16
C VAL A 170 1.37 -7.19 -6.41
N GLY A 171 1.05 -6.33 -5.49
CA GLY A 171 0.10 -5.23 -5.62
C GLY A 171 -1.35 -5.66 -5.84
N TRP A 172 -1.99 -5.04 -6.82
CA TRP A 172 -3.40 -5.29 -7.14
C TRP A 172 -3.58 -6.60 -7.90
N MET A 173 -3.72 -7.70 -7.16
CA MET A 173 -3.90 -9.04 -7.74
C MET A 173 -5.35 -9.36 -8.03
N MET A 174 -5.57 -10.04 -9.15
CA MET A 174 -6.81 -10.76 -9.45
C MET A 174 -6.56 -12.25 -9.24
N MET A 175 -7.41 -12.89 -8.42
CA MET A 175 -7.30 -14.30 -8.12
C MET A 175 -8.68 -14.97 -8.06
N LEU A 176 -8.70 -16.28 -8.27
CA LEU A 176 -9.89 -17.12 -8.14
C LEU A 176 -9.68 -18.14 -7.02
N PRO A 177 -10.73 -18.57 -6.34
CA PRO A 177 -10.65 -19.61 -5.33
C PRO A 177 -10.18 -20.94 -5.93
N PRO A 178 -9.70 -21.88 -5.11
CA PRO A 178 -9.39 -23.24 -5.57
C PRO A 178 -10.63 -23.93 -6.12
N GLY A 179 -10.40 -24.85 -7.08
CA GLY A 179 -11.48 -25.67 -7.68
C GLY A 179 -12.20 -25.02 -8.86
N VAL A 180 -11.81 -23.84 -9.30
CA VAL A 180 -12.31 -23.29 -10.58
C VAL A 180 -11.78 -24.13 -11.74
N PRO A 181 -12.63 -24.53 -12.72
CA PRO A 181 -12.21 -25.31 -13.87
C PRO A 181 -11.05 -24.67 -14.65
N PRO A 182 -10.03 -25.44 -15.07
CA PRO A 182 -8.84 -24.91 -15.71
C PRO A 182 -9.09 -24.09 -16.98
N ASP A 183 -10.10 -24.46 -17.76
CA ASP A 183 -10.52 -23.74 -18.97
C ASP A 183 -11.01 -22.31 -18.64
N ARG A 184 -11.73 -22.15 -17.52
CA ARG A 184 -12.20 -20.84 -17.04
C ARG A 184 -11.02 -19.99 -16.51
N VAL A 185 -10.10 -20.61 -15.79
CA VAL A 185 -8.88 -19.93 -15.35
C VAL A 185 -8.07 -19.42 -16.55
N ALA A 186 -7.88 -20.28 -17.56
CA ALA A 186 -7.17 -19.93 -18.79
C ALA A 186 -7.88 -18.79 -19.57
N ALA A 187 -9.20 -18.84 -19.67
CA ALA A 187 -9.99 -17.80 -20.33
C ALA A 187 -9.85 -16.44 -19.63
N LEU A 188 -9.89 -16.41 -18.29
CA LEU A 188 -9.74 -15.18 -17.51
C LEU A 188 -8.30 -14.63 -17.54
N ARG A 189 -7.28 -15.49 -17.51
CA ARG A 189 -5.88 -15.09 -17.72
C ARG A 189 -5.70 -14.42 -19.07
N LYS A 190 -6.24 -15.06 -20.13
CA LYS A 190 -6.20 -14.48 -21.47
C LYS A 190 -6.91 -13.13 -21.53
N ALA A 191 -8.11 -13.02 -20.96
CA ALA A 191 -8.86 -11.77 -20.95
C ALA A 191 -8.11 -10.65 -20.19
N PHE A 192 -7.47 -10.98 -19.07
CA PHE A 192 -6.62 -10.06 -18.34
C PHE A 192 -5.44 -9.59 -19.21
N ASP A 193 -4.69 -10.51 -19.80
CA ASP A 193 -3.52 -10.20 -20.63
C ASP A 193 -3.89 -9.35 -21.85
N ASP A 194 -5.04 -9.63 -22.47
CA ASP A 194 -5.56 -8.84 -23.60
C ASP A 194 -5.96 -7.44 -23.13
N THR A 195 -6.62 -7.32 -21.98
CA THR A 195 -6.99 -6.02 -21.40
C THR A 195 -5.76 -5.16 -21.09
N MET A 196 -4.71 -5.76 -20.53
CA MET A 196 -3.47 -5.02 -20.24
C MET A 196 -2.75 -4.48 -21.48
N LYS A 197 -3.05 -5.04 -22.65
CA LYS A 197 -2.51 -4.61 -23.96
C LYS A 197 -3.47 -3.68 -24.72
N ASP A 198 -4.71 -3.58 -24.30
CA ASP A 198 -5.73 -2.78 -24.98
C ASP A 198 -5.39 -1.29 -24.94
N PRO A 199 -5.34 -0.60 -26.10
CA PRO A 199 -4.97 0.82 -26.15
C PRO A 199 -5.99 1.72 -25.44
N GLY A 200 -7.29 1.39 -25.48
CA GLY A 200 -8.35 2.15 -24.81
C GLY A 200 -8.22 2.06 -23.30
N TYR A 201 -7.97 0.85 -22.78
CA TYR A 201 -7.71 0.66 -21.36
C TYR A 201 -6.47 1.43 -20.87
N ARG A 202 -5.34 1.32 -21.61
CA ARG A 202 -4.11 2.05 -21.28
C ARG A 202 -4.29 3.57 -21.29
N LYS A 203 -5.07 4.08 -22.24
CA LYS A 203 -5.42 5.50 -22.28
C LYS A 203 -6.23 5.91 -21.06
N ALA A 204 -7.26 5.15 -20.69
CA ALA A 204 -8.10 5.43 -19.53
C ALA A 204 -7.32 5.40 -18.20
N ILE A 205 -6.36 4.49 -18.05
CA ILE A 205 -5.46 4.42 -16.90
C ILE A 205 -4.61 5.69 -16.80
N LYS A 206 -4.00 6.10 -17.92
CA LYS A 206 -3.17 7.31 -17.99
C LYS A 206 -3.96 8.59 -17.69
N GLU A 207 -5.18 8.70 -18.19
CA GLU A 207 -6.06 9.84 -17.93
C GLU A 207 -6.45 9.97 -16.45
N ARG A 208 -6.43 8.85 -15.70
CA ARG A 208 -6.66 8.82 -14.26
C ARG A 208 -5.40 8.99 -13.42
N ASN A 209 -4.25 9.24 -14.03
CA ASN A 209 -2.93 9.29 -13.38
C ASN A 209 -2.61 8.04 -12.55
N LEU A 210 -3.10 6.88 -12.99
CA LEU A 210 -2.78 5.60 -12.37
C LEU A 210 -1.57 4.98 -13.04
N ASP A 211 -0.76 4.29 -12.25
CA ASP A 211 0.42 3.57 -12.71
C ASP A 211 0.14 2.08 -12.75
N ILE A 212 0.48 1.42 -13.86
CA ILE A 212 0.37 -0.04 -13.96
C ILE A 212 1.68 -0.63 -14.47
N ASP A 213 2.11 -1.72 -13.82
CA ASP A 213 3.21 -2.58 -14.23
C ASP A 213 2.70 -4.02 -14.18
N PRO A 214 1.89 -4.43 -15.19
CA PRO A 214 1.11 -5.65 -15.11
C PRO A 214 2.00 -6.90 -15.14
N LYS A 215 1.65 -7.87 -14.30
CA LYS A 215 2.22 -9.21 -14.29
C LYS A 215 1.15 -10.23 -14.65
N THR A 216 1.52 -11.21 -15.45
CA THR A 216 0.65 -12.36 -15.76
C THR A 216 0.42 -13.23 -14.53
N GLY A 217 -0.63 -14.05 -14.54
CA GLY A 217 -0.90 -15.00 -13.45
C GLY A 217 0.29 -15.93 -13.17
N ALA A 218 0.97 -16.38 -14.21
CA ALA A 218 2.16 -17.24 -14.09
C ALA A 218 3.38 -16.54 -13.47
N GLU A 219 3.49 -15.21 -13.62
CA GLU A 219 4.53 -14.42 -12.97
C GLU A 219 4.22 -14.13 -11.50
N VAL A 220 2.94 -14.05 -11.16
CA VAL A 220 2.48 -13.86 -9.77
C VAL A 220 2.64 -15.16 -8.95
N GLU A 221 2.51 -16.34 -9.58
CA GLU A 221 2.66 -17.66 -8.94
C GLU A 221 4.10 -18.03 -8.59
N LYS A 222 5.11 -17.32 -9.09
CA LYS A 222 6.54 -17.53 -8.81
C LYS A 222 7.01 -16.81 -7.55
#